data_df405e8fde8b950362cb3ab99b39f06e
#
_entry.id   df405e8fde8b950362cb3ab99b39f06e
#
_cell.length_a   1.000
_cell.length_b   1.000
_cell.length_c   1.000
_cell.angle_alpha   90.00
_cell.angle_beta   90.00
_cell.angle_gamma   90.00
#
_symmetry.space_group_name_H-M   'P 1'
#
loop_
_entity.id
_entity.type
_entity.pdbx_description
1 polymer ?
#
loop_
_entity_poly.entity_id
_entity_poly.type
_entity_poly.pdbx_seq_one_letter_code
_entity_poly.pdbx_strand_id
1 'polypeptide(L)'
;KFTDEGSKKFGDLTAKIAEGNARGIGQLAIVLDGQLQSAPTVKEAIRSTGATITGSFSREEALNLASVLNNPLEFPLVTQDVTAVGPSLAKDAQSKSVIASIVAVALVILFMVGFYVWGVFIAILGMVLNLMMILGAMAFLGATITLPGVAALVLTLGMAVDANILIFERVREEAALGKDRAVALREGYARATWTIIDANLTTLLTALILVFMGSGPIRGFGVTLTIGIFTTVFTSLITCRGLQELALSRGVMSRVFGLPVFRPTIDIPFLKYSRIAFIGAWVVIVFGFGLLFQKGKDAFGKDFKGGESALVAVAPGAKVDTGRVVRLAEGLGLPDTTVSVQIPVGGGEPTLRIETELT
;
A
#
# COMPACT_ATOMS: atom_id res chain seq x y z
N LYS A 1 39.24 -0.48 17.58
CA LYS A 1 40.23 0.01 18.55
C LYS A 1 39.74 -0.32 19.95
N PHE A 2 40.65 -0.69 20.85
CA PHE A 2 40.33 -1.03 22.23
C PHE A 2 40.46 0.19 23.14
N THR A 3 39.71 0.22 24.23
CA THR A 3 39.98 1.07 25.39
C THR A 3 41.23 0.60 26.10
N ASP A 4 41.89 1.44 26.94
CA ASP A 4 43.13 1.07 27.64
C ASP A 4 42.93 -0.21 28.53
N GLU A 5 41.78 -0.32 29.19
CA GLU A 5 41.44 -1.51 29.98
C GLU A 5 41.15 -2.73 29.07
N GLY A 6 40.46 -2.51 27.95
CA GLY A 6 40.20 -3.56 26.96
C GLY A 6 41.49 -4.08 26.32
N SER A 7 42.47 -3.20 26.03
CA SER A 7 43.77 -3.60 25.49
C SER A 7 44.55 -4.51 26.44
N LYS A 8 44.55 -4.19 27.76
CA LYS A 8 45.19 -5.05 28.77
C LYS A 8 44.54 -6.41 28.86
N LYS A 9 43.20 -6.47 29.00
CA LYS A 9 42.46 -7.72 29.09
C LYS A 9 42.62 -8.57 27.83
N PHE A 10 42.63 -7.93 26.66
CA PHE A 10 42.79 -8.61 25.38
C PHE A 10 44.25 -9.13 25.22
N GLY A 11 45.23 -8.37 25.67
CA GLY A 11 46.64 -8.79 25.68
C GLY A 11 46.87 -10.04 26.54
N ASP A 12 46.28 -10.08 27.75
CA ASP A 12 46.42 -11.22 28.66
C ASP A 12 45.67 -12.46 28.11
N LEU A 13 44.51 -12.25 27.49
CA LEU A 13 43.73 -13.34 26.86
C LEU A 13 44.47 -13.93 25.66
N THR A 14 44.99 -13.08 24.78
CA THR A 14 45.74 -13.50 23.58
C THR A 14 47.08 -14.15 23.93
N ALA A 15 47.74 -13.73 25.02
CA ALA A 15 48.94 -14.41 25.52
C ALA A 15 48.66 -15.87 25.93
N LYS A 16 47.57 -16.07 26.74
CA LYS A 16 47.15 -17.42 27.12
C LYS A 16 46.76 -18.30 25.94
N ILE A 17 46.12 -17.75 24.93
CA ILE A 17 45.75 -18.48 23.73
C ILE A 17 46.97 -18.80 22.90
N ALA A 18 47.92 -17.91 22.76
CA ALA A 18 49.17 -18.13 22.03
C ALA A 18 50.03 -19.23 22.66
N GLU A 19 50.08 -19.31 24.00
CA GLU A 19 50.74 -20.43 24.73
C GLU A 19 50.01 -21.77 24.45
N GLY A 20 48.69 -21.75 24.27
CA GLY A 20 47.90 -22.94 23.87
C GLY A 20 48.06 -23.34 22.42
N ASN A 21 48.60 -22.48 21.54
CA ASN A 21 48.71 -22.74 20.10
C ASN A 21 49.67 -23.91 19.79
N ALA A 22 50.67 -24.13 20.63
CA ALA A 22 51.56 -25.28 20.54
C ALA A 22 50.81 -26.65 20.73
N ARG A 23 49.57 -26.61 21.23
CA ARG A 23 48.67 -27.76 21.44
C ARG A 23 47.52 -27.81 20.44
N GLY A 24 47.52 -26.97 19.40
CA GLY A 24 46.47 -26.92 18.37
C GLY A 24 45.14 -26.22 18.77
N ILE A 25 45.11 -25.49 19.91
CA ILE A 25 43.87 -24.88 20.46
C ILE A 25 43.94 -23.33 20.44
N GLY A 26 44.77 -22.77 19.58
CA GLY A 26 45.04 -21.32 19.57
C GLY A 26 44.06 -20.49 18.80
N GLN A 27 42.75 -20.71 18.92
CA GLN A 27 41.70 -19.93 18.25
C GLN A 27 40.97 -19.01 19.24
N LEU A 28 40.69 -17.78 18.78
CA LEU A 28 39.86 -16.82 19.52
C LEU A 28 38.51 -16.72 18.85
N ALA A 29 37.50 -17.24 19.52
CA ALA A 29 36.12 -17.11 19.03
C ALA A 29 35.62 -15.65 19.21
N ILE A 30 35.21 -15.02 18.13
CA ILE A 30 34.51 -13.73 18.12
C ILE A 30 33.02 -14.02 18.01
N VAL A 31 32.31 -13.85 19.14
CA VAL A 31 30.88 -14.11 19.24
C VAL A 31 30.16 -12.77 19.39
N LEU A 32 29.14 -12.55 18.55
CA LEU A 32 28.27 -11.40 18.61
C LEU A 32 26.81 -11.90 18.65
N ASP A 33 26.04 -11.43 19.62
CA ASP A 33 24.63 -11.83 19.80
C ASP A 33 24.42 -13.36 19.85
N GLY A 34 25.38 -14.06 20.49
CA GLY A 34 25.32 -15.50 20.62
C GLY A 34 25.73 -16.29 19.37
N GLN A 35 26.04 -15.62 18.26
CA GLN A 35 26.50 -16.25 17.01
C GLN A 35 28.01 -16.10 16.83
N LEU A 36 28.66 -17.19 16.45
CA LEU A 36 30.08 -17.20 16.12
C LEU A 36 30.30 -16.49 14.77
N GLN A 37 30.90 -15.29 14.80
CA GLN A 37 31.22 -14.53 13.59
C GLN A 37 32.54 -14.94 12.94
N SER A 38 33.54 -15.27 13.75
CA SER A 38 34.85 -15.69 13.29
C SER A 38 35.62 -16.38 14.41
N ALA A 39 36.56 -17.25 14.06
CA ALA A 39 37.46 -17.94 15.01
C ALA A 39 38.93 -17.91 14.51
N PRO A 40 39.53 -16.72 14.42
CA PRO A 40 40.92 -16.59 13.92
C PRO A 40 41.92 -17.25 14.87
N THR A 41 43.00 -17.77 14.31
CA THR A 41 44.10 -18.31 15.09
C THR A 41 44.99 -17.17 15.61
N VAL A 42 45.24 -17.15 16.93
CA VAL A 42 46.14 -16.19 17.57
C VAL A 42 47.58 -16.75 17.54
N LYS A 43 48.48 -16.06 16.82
CA LYS A 43 49.89 -16.48 16.69
C LYS A 43 50.77 -15.98 17.83
N GLU A 44 50.48 -14.79 18.37
CA GLU A 44 51.22 -14.12 19.41
C GLU A 44 50.34 -13.22 20.27
N ALA A 45 50.82 -12.80 21.42
CA ALA A 45 50.11 -11.92 22.30
C ALA A 45 49.94 -10.52 21.69
N ILE A 46 48.68 -10.05 21.59
CA ILE A 46 48.30 -8.76 20.97
C ILE A 46 48.15 -7.73 22.07
N ARG A 47 49.19 -6.87 22.27
CA ARG A 47 49.19 -5.80 23.29
C ARG A 47 48.98 -4.40 22.69
N SER A 48 48.58 -4.31 21.44
CA SER A 48 48.32 -3.04 20.76
C SER A 48 46.88 -2.53 21.05
N THR A 49 46.65 -1.24 20.83
CA THR A 49 45.32 -0.61 20.97
C THR A 49 44.34 -1.00 19.87
N GLY A 50 44.70 -1.93 18.97
CA GLY A 50 43.86 -2.45 17.93
C GLY A 50 44.31 -3.83 17.49
N ALA A 51 43.41 -4.63 16.99
CA ALA A 51 43.66 -5.92 16.38
C ALA A 51 43.14 -5.92 14.92
N THR A 52 43.83 -6.70 14.06
CA THR A 52 43.43 -6.91 12.68
C THR A 52 42.94 -8.36 12.55
N ILE A 53 41.73 -8.53 12.04
CA ILE A 53 41.18 -9.84 11.75
C ILE A 53 41.50 -10.14 10.29
N THR A 54 42.28 -11.21 10.03
CA THR A 54 42.65 -11.65 8.68
C THR A 54 41.99 -13.00 8.41
N GLY A 55 41.47 -13.18 7.22
CA GLY A 55 40.82 -14.42 6.79
C GLY A 55 40.36 -14.33 5.34
N SER A 56 39.76 -15.41 4.84
CA SER A 56 39.20 -15.46 3.49
C SER A 56 37.79 -14.82 3.46
N PHE A 57 37.75 -13.52 3.71
CA PHE A 57 36.49 -12.76 3.66
C PHE A 57 36.27 -12.20 2.25
N SER A 58 35.06 -12.27 1.76
CA SER A 58 34.62 -11.42 0.65
C SER A 58 34.61 -9.95 1.08
N ARG A 59 34.67 -9.03 0.12
CA ARG A 59 34.62 -7.58 0.43
C ARG A 59 33.37 -7.18 1.23
N GLU A 60 32.25 -7.83 0.91
CA GLU A 60 30.94 -7.58 1.56
C GLU A 60 30.94 -8.10 3.00
N GLU A 61 31.43 -9.30 3.24
CA GLU A 61 31.55 -9.88 4.58
C GLU A 61 32.50 -9.05 5.48
N ALA A 62 33.64 -8.59 4.93
CA ALA A 62 34.58 -7.77 5.67
C ALA A 62 33.96 -6.41 6.06
N LEU A 63 33.21 -5.76 5.16
CA LEU A 63 32.52 -4.50 5.44
C LEU A 63 31.40 -4.69 6.47
N ASN A 64 30.61 -5.76 6.38
CA ASN A 64 29.56 -6.07 7.33
C ASN A 64 30.15 -6.33 8.72
N LEU A 65 31.20 -7.16 8.83
CA LEU A 65 31.88 -7.43 10.10
C LEU A 65 32.46 -6.15 10.70
N ALA A 66 33.10 -5.30 9.88
CA ALA A 66 33.64 -4.01 10.34
C ALA A 66 32.54 -3.07 10.82
N SER A 67 31.42 -3.02 10.13
CA SER A 67 30.26 -2.19 10.51
C SER A 67 29.67 -2.62 11.85
N VAL A 68 29.48 -3.91 12.05
CA VAL A 68 28.93 -4.50 13.28
C VAL A 68 29.87 -4.26 14.48
N LEU A 69 31.19 -4.41 14.28
CA LEU A 69 32.19 -4.19 15.34
C LEU A 69 32.42 -2.72 15.68
N ASN A 70 32.22 -1.80 14.72
CA ASN A 70 32.40 -0.36 14.95
C ASN A 70 31.18 0.32 15.56
N ASN A 71 29.98 -0.23 15.37
CA ASN A 71 28.71 0.29 15.89
C ASN A 71 27.96 -0.80 16.67
N PRO A 72 28.48 -1.28 17.79
CA PRO A 72 27.74 -2.23 18.63
C PRO A 72 26.50 -1.51 19.18
N LEU A 73 25.33 -2.15 18.99
CA LEU A 73 24.10 -1.66 19.61
C LEU A 73 24.16 -1.88 21.11
N GLU A 74 23.79 -0.85 21.89
CA GLU A 74 23.81 -0.93 23.37
C GLU A 74 22.70 -1.86 23.92
N PHE A 75 21.73 -2.24 23.07
CA PHE A 75 20.60 -3.12 23.42
C PHE A 75 20.34 -4.13 22.30
N PRO A 76 19.87 -5.35 22.64
CA PRO A 76 19.56 -6.35 21.65
C PRO A 76 18.34 -5.94 20.81
N LEU A 77 18.46 -6.06 19.47
CA LEU A 77 17.33 -5.91 18.58
C LEU A 77 16.59 -7.25 18.47
N VAL A 78 15.30 -7.22 18.73
CA VAL A 78 14.40 -8.34 18.49
C VAL A 78 13.68 -8.08 17.17
N THR A 79 13.84 -8.97 16.21
CA THR A 79 13.11 -8.90 14.94
C THR A 79 11.62 -9.13 15.21
N GLN A 80 10.80 -8.09 14.97
CA GLN A 80 9.34 -8.19 15.17
C GLN A 80 8.63 -8.67 13.90
N ASP A 81 9.11 -8.24 12.72
CA ASP A 81 8.52 -8.59 11.43
C ASP A 81 9.58 -8.58 10.34
N VAL A 82 9.58 -9.61 9.50
CA VAL A 82 10.44 -9.71 8.31
C VAL A 82 9.57 -10.01 7.12
N THR A 83 9.36 -9.00 6.29
CA THR A 83 8.65 -9.18 5.03
C THR A 83 9.62 -9.16 3.87
N ALA A 84 9.85 -10.31 3.25
CA ALA A 84 10.66 -10.42 2.04
C ALA A 84 9.76 -10.51 0.81
N VAL A 85 9.93 -9.58 -0.14
CA VAL A 85 9.22 -9.60 -1.42
C VAL A 85 10.21 -9.90 -2.53
N GLY A 86 10.00 -11.00 -3.24
CA GLY A 86 10.84 -11.38 -4.39
C GLY A 86 10.79 -10.32 -5.50
N PRO A 87 11.91 -10.03 -6.20
CA PRO A 87 11.96 -8.99 -7.24
C PRO A 87 10.95 -9.20 -8.38
N SER A 88 10.68 -10.45 -8.75
CA SER A 88 9.68 -10.80 -9.78
C SER A 88 8.26 -10.45 -9.36
N LEU A 89 7.88 -10.76 -8.11
CA LEU A 89 6.57 -10.42 -7.55
C LEU A 89 6.38 -8.91 -7.42
N ALA A 90 7.41 -8.18 -6.99
CA ALA A 90 7.37 -6.73 -6.91
C ALA A 90 7.15 -6.09 -8.29
N LYS A 91 7.88 -6.55 -9.31
CA LYS A 91 7.75 -6.07 -10.69
C LYS A 91 6.37 -6.38 -11.30
N ASP A 92 5.86 -7.59 -11.07
CA ASP A 92 4.51 -8.00 -11.53
C ASP A 92 3.42 -7.18 -10.85
N ALA A 93 3.49 -7.01 -9.53
CA ALA A 93 2.55 -6.17 -8.77
C ALA A 93 2.59 -4.72 -9.24
N GLN A 94 3.78 -4.15 -9.50
CA GLN A 94 3.93 -2.81 -10.03
C GLN A 94 3.28 -2.66 -11.40
N SER A 95 3.59 -3.57 -12.35
CA SER A 95 3.05 -3.49 -13.71
C SER A 95 1.53 -3.63 -13.73
N LYS A 96 0.96 -4.59 -12.98
CA LYS A 96 -0.49 -4.78 -12.87
C LYS A 96 -1.18 -3.59 -12.21
N SER A 97 -0.57 -2.97 -11.20
CA SER A 97 -1.11 -1.78 -10.55
C SER A 97 -1.15 -0.58 -11.49
N VAL A 98 -0.10 -0.37 -12.30
CA VAL A 98 -0.07 0.70 -13.31
C VAL A 98 -1.13 0.48 -14.37
N ILE A 99 -1.26 -0.74 -14.91
CA ILE A 99 -2.29 -1.08 -15.90
C ILE A 99 -3.70 -0.86 -15.32
N ALA A 100 -3.96 -1.37 -14.11
CA ALA A 100 -5.24 -1.17 -13.44
C ALA A 100 -5.56 0.31 -13.23
N SER A 101 -4.57 1.13 -12.85
CA SER A 101 -4.72 2.57 -12.68
C SER A 101 -5.07 3.26 -14.00
N ILE A 102 -4.39 2.91 -15.09
CA ILE A 102 -4.66 3.46 -16.42
C ILE A 102 -6.08 3.09 -16.87
N VAL A 103 -6.48 1.82 -16.71
CA VAL A 103 -7.83 1.36 -17.06
C VAL A 103 -8.90 2.09 -16.24
N ALA A 104 -8.69 2.24 -14.94
CA ALA A 104 -9.62 2.96 -14.06
C ALA A 104 -9.79 4.42 -14.49
N VAL A 105 -8.69 5.13 -14.74
CA VAL A 105 -8.70 6.52 -15.22
C VAL A 105 -9.37 6.61 -16.58
N ALA A 106 -9.08 5.69 -17.51
CA ALA A 106 -9.70 5.68 -18.84
C ALA A 106 -11.22 5.48 -18.76
N LEU A 107 -11.69 4.59 -17.90
CA LEU A 107 -13.13 4.37 -17.66
C LEU A 107 -13.81 5.60 -17.08
N VAL A 108 -13.18 6.28 -16.12
CA VAL A 108 -13.68 7.54 -15.55
C VAL A 108 -13.77 8.62 -16.61
N ILE A 109 -12.73 8.80 -17.43
CA ILE A 109 -12.73 9.77 -18.53
C ILE A 109 -13.82 9.43 -19.55
N LEU A 110 -13.96 8.17 -19.95
CA LEU A 110 -14.99 7.70 -20.88
C LEU A 110 -16.40 8.03 -20.35
N PHE A 111 -16.65 7.75 -19.07
CA PHE A 111 -17.91 8.10 -18.41
C PHE A 111 -18.13 9.62 -18.45
N MET A 112 -17.15 10.42 -18.08
CA MET A 112 -17.25 11.88 -18.06
C MET A 112 -17.50 12.46 -19.46
N VAL A 113 -16.84 11.94 -20.50
CA VAL A 113 -17.06 12.35 -21.90
C VAL A 113 -18.50 12.08 -22.33
N GLY A 114 -19.06 10.93 -21.93
CA GLY A 114 -20.45 10.57 -22.26
C GLY A 114 -21.49 11.50 -21.63
N PHE A 115 -21.22 12.01 -20.44
CA PHE A 115 -22.23 12.76 -19.67
C PHE A 115 -22.01 14.27 -19.65
N TYR A 116 -20.76 14.76 -19.66
CA TYR A 116 -20.41 16.16 -19.39
C TYR A 116 -19.66 16.87 -20.51
N VAL A 117 -19.59 16.30 -21.69
CA VAL A 117 -18.96 16.79 -22.95
C VAL A 117 -17.86 17.87 -22.77
N TRP A 118 -18.23 19.11 -22.39
CA TRP A 118 -17.26 20.23 -22.22
C TRP A 118 -16.72 20.36 -20.79
N GLY A 119 -17.49 19.96 -19.78
CA GLY A 119 -17.06 19.92 -18.38
C GLY A 119 -15.91 18.94 -18.14
N VAL A 120 -15.79 17.94 -19.03
CA VAL A 120 -14.71 16.94 -19.04
C VAL A 120 -13.33 17.58 -19.09
N PHE A 121 -13.11 18.60 -19.92
CA PHE A 121 -11.78 19.22 -20.04
C PHE A 121 -11.32 19.86 -18.73
N ILE A 122 -12.23 20.52 -17.99
CA ILE A 122 -11.92 21.11 -16.69
C ILE A 122 -11.70 20.01 -15.65
N ALA A 123 -12.52 18.96 -15.65
CA ALA A 123 -12.39 17.84 -14.75
C ALA A 123 -11.09 17.05 -14.98
N ILE A 124 -10.71 16.78 -16.24
CA ILE A 124 -9.44 16.13 -16.58
C ILE A 124 -8.25 16.98 -16.15
N LEU A 125 -8.27 18.29 -16.44
CA LEU A 125 -7.22 19.20 -16.02
C LEU A 125 -7.12 19.25 -14.49
N GLY A 126 -8.26 19.32 -13.80
CA GLY A 126 -8.31 19.23 -12.33
C GLY A 126 -7.75 17.91 -11.80
N MET A 127 -8.08 16.77 -12.43
CA MET A 127 -7.56 15.46 -12.07
C MET A 127 -6.04 15.36 -12.26
N VAL A 128 -5.49 15.87 -13.35
CA VAL A 128 -4.05 15.90 -13.61
C VAL A 128 -3.34 16.78 -12.56
N LEU A 129 -3.86 17.97 -12.30
CA LEU A 129 -3.31 18.87 -11.27
C LEU A 129 -3.38 18.24 -9.88
N ASN A 130 -4.49 17.56 -9.54
CA ASN A 130 -4.64 16.84 -8.29
C ASN A 130 -3.58 15.73 -8.15
N LEU A 131 -3.39 14.92 -9.18
CA LEU A 131 -2.35 13.87 -9.19
C LEU A 131 -0.94 14.46 -8.99
N MET A 132 -0.62 15.55 -9.70
CA MET A 132 0.67 16.24 -9.53
C MET A 132 0.84 16.78 -8.11
N MET A 133 -0.21 17.33 -7.50
CA MET A 133 -0.19 17.81 -6.12
C MET A 133 0.02 16.66 -5.12
N ILE A 134 -0.67 15.52 -5.32
CA ILE A 134 -0.50 14.34 -4.45
C ILE A 134 0.95 13.86 -4.52
N LEU A 135 1.48 13.64 -5.74
CA LEU A 135 2.85 13.16 -5.94
C LEU A 135 3.89 14.15 -5.41
N GLY A 136 3.66 15.46 -5.63
CA GLY A 136 4.51 16.52 -5.09
C GLY A 136 4.50 16.56 -3.56
N ALA A 137 3.33 16.46 -2.94
CA ALA A 137 3.20 16.43 -1.49
C ALA A 137 3.83 15.17 -0.87
N MET A 138 3.64 14.01 -1.50
CA MET A 138 4.30 12.76 -1.07
C MET A 138 5.82 12.87 -1.14
N ALA A 139 6.35 13.41 -2.24
CA ALA A 139 7.80 13.62 -2.41
C ALA A 139 8.34 14.61 -1.37
N PHE A 140 7.63 15.72 -1.12
CA PHE A 140 8.02 16.72 -0.12
C PHE A 140 8.06 16.17 1.31
N LEU A 141 7.10 15.32 1.66
CA LEU A 141 7.02 14.66 2.97
C LEU A 141 7.92 13.43 3.10
N GLY A 142 8.65 13.04 2.06
CA GLY A 142 9.45 11.82 2.04
C GLY A 142 8.60 10.54 2.20
N ALA A 143 7.31 10.59 1.85
CA ALA A 143 6.41 9.45 1.95
C ALA A 143 6.68 8.43 0.84
N THR A 144 6.72 7.14 1.20
CA THR A 144 6.93 6.04 0.24
C THR A 144 5.61 5.60 -0.37
N ILE A 145 5.62 5.34 -1.68
CA ILE A 145 4.47 4.78 -2.39
C ILE A 145 4.43 3.27 -2.14
N THR A 146 3.43 2.82 -1.39
CA THR A 146 3.17 1.39 -1.17
C THR A 146 2.17 0.85 -2.19
N LEU A 147 2.07 -0.48 -2.35
CA LEU A 147 1.09 -1.07 -3.26
C LEU A 147 -0.36 -0.69 -2.89
N PRO A 148 -0.80 -0.74 -1.63
CA PRO A 148 -2.09 -0.15 -1.22
C PRO A 148 -2.15 1.36 -1.44
N GLY A 149 -1.01 2.08 -1.33
CA GLY A 149 -0.94 3.51 -1.62
C GLY A 149 -1.29 3.84 -3.07
N VAL A 150 -0.91 2.98 -4.04
CA VAL A 150 -1.36 3.12 -5.44
C VAL A 150 -2.88 2.98 -5.55
N ALA A 151 -3.48 2.04 -4.82
CA ALA A 151 -4.94 1.93 -4.78
C ALA A 151 -5.61 3.18 -4.19
N ALA A 152 -5.00 3.79 -3.15
CA ALA A 152 -5.44 5.08 -2.61
C ALA A 152 -5.35 6.21 -3.65
N LEU A 153 -4.30 6.25 -4.48
CA LEU A 153 -4.19 7.22 -5.58
C LEU A 153 -5.36 7.09 -6.56
N VAL A 154 -5.67 5.87 -7.00
CA VAL A 154 -6.79 5.62 -7.91
C VAL A 154 -8.12 6.01 -7.27
N LEU A 155 -8.31 5.67 -6.00
CA LEU A 155 -9.50 6.04 -5.24
C LEU A 155 -9.66 7.57 -5.15
N THR A 156 -8.60 8.30 -4.82
CA THR A 156 -8.64 9.76 -4.71
C THR A 156 -8.89 10.44 -6.04
N LEU A 157 -8.38 9.90 -7.16
CA LEU A 157 -8.72 10.39 -8.50
C LEU A 157 -10.22 10.22 -8.80
N GLY A 158 -10.82 9.10 -8.41
CA GLY A 158 -12.27 8.89 -8.50
C GLY A 158 -13.05 9.90 -7.67
N MET A 159 -12.65 10.14 -6.42
CA MET A 159 -13.29 11.15 -5.55
C MET A 159 -13.13 12.57 -6.08
N ALA A 160 -12.00 12.91 -6.71
CA ALA A 160 -11.80 14.22 -7.32
C ALA A 160 -12.76 14.46 -8.49
N VAL A 161 -13.03 13.44 -9.29
CA VAL A 161 -14.01 13.49 -10.37
C VAL A 161 -15.43 13.58 -9.81
N ASP A 162 -15.76 12.79 -8.79
CA ASP A 162 -17.06 12.81 -8.14
C ASP A 162 -17.40 14.20 -7.56
N ALA A 163 -16.44 14.86 -6.91
CA ALA A 163 -16.59 16.23 -6.46
C ALA A 163 -16.93 17.20 -7.61
N ASN A 164 -16.27 17.06 -8.76
CA ASN A 164 -16.57 17.87 -9.95
C ASN A 164 -17.96 17.55 -10.52
N ILE A 165 -18.36 16.27 -10.55
CA ILE A 165 -19.70 15.86 -10.98
C ILE A 165 -20.77 16.51 -10.11
N LEU A 166 -20.60 16.43 -8.80
CA LEU A 166 -21.53 17.04 -7.85
C LEU A 166 -21.67 18.55 -8.08
N ILE A 167 -20.56 19.25 -8.30
CA ILE A 167 -20.56 20.67 -8.63
C ILE A 167 -21.31 20.91 -9.93
N PHE A 168 -21.00 20.16 -11.01
CA PHE A 168 -21.64 20.33 -12.31
C PHE A 168 -23.15 20.11 -12.23
N GLU A 169 -23.62 19.09 -11.51
CA GLU A 169 -25.05 18.85 -11.33
C GLU A 169 -25.73 19.99 -10.55
N ARG A 170 -25.12 20.50 -9.48
CA ARG A 170 -25.67 21.64 -8.73
C ARG A 170 -25.74 22.90 -9.59
N VAL A 171 -24.69 23.18 -10.35
CA VAL A 171 -24.70 24.33 -11.28
C VAL A 171 -25.78 24.15 -12.37
N ARG A 172 -25.99 22.92 -12.83
CA ARG A 172 -27.03 22.60 -13.82
C ARG A 172 -28.44 22.75 -13.24
N GLU A 173 -28.66 22.32 -11.99
CA GLU A 173 -29.93 22.55 -11.27
C GLU A 173 -30.23 24.03 -11.15
N GLU A 174 -29.26 24.86 -10.73
CA GLU A 174 -29.44 26.31 -10.60
C GLU A 174 -29.70 26.98 -11.98
N ALA A 175 -29.04 26.53 -13.03
CA ALA A 175 -29.28 27.02 -14.37
C ALA A 175 -30.68 26.63 -14.90
N ALA A 176 -31.18 25.44 -14.56
CA ALA A 176 -32.53 25.00 -14.93
C ALA A 176 -33.65 25.83 -14.27
N LEU A 177 -33.35 26.50 -13.14
CA LEU A 177 -34.25 27.48 -12.50
C LEU A 177 -34.30 28.83 -13.25
N GLY A 178 -33.64 28.97 -14.39
CA GLY A 178 -33.62 30.19 -15.20
C GLY A 178 -32.63 31.25 -14.72
N LYS A 179 -31.70 30.91 -13.83
CA LYS A 179 -30.67 31.84 -13.35
C LYS A 179 -29.61 32.09 -14.43
N ASP A 180 -29.07 33.31 -14.40
CA ASP A 180 -27.90 33.60 -15.23
C ASP A 180 -26.73 32.68 -14.90
N ARG A 181 -25.88 32.38 -15.90
CA ARG A 181 -24.80 31.41 -15.80
C ARG A 181 -23.80 31.70 -14.69
N ALA A 182 -23.47 32.98 -14.49
CA ALA A 182 -22.56 33.40 -13.43
C ALA A 182 -23.16 33.18 -12.04
N VAL A 183 -24.46 33.45 -11.91
CA VAL A 183 -25.22 33.22 -10.68
C VAL A 183 -25.35 31.70 -10.42
N ALA A 184 -25.75 30.94 -11.43
CA ALA A 184 -25.87 29.49 -11.34
C ALA A 184 -24.54 28.83 -10.93
N LEU A 185 -23.41 29.29 -11.49
CA LEU A 185 -22.08 28.79 -11.11
C LEU A 185 -21.80 29.09 -9.64
N ARG A 186 -21.97 30.33 -9.20
CA ARG A 186 -21.69 30.73 -7.81
C ARG A 186 -22.56 30.01 -6.79
N GLU A 187 -23.85 29.88 -7.07
CA GLU A 187 -24.79 29.22 -6.16
C GLU A 187 -24.62 27.70 -6.17
N GLY A 188 -24.33 27.11 -7.33
CA GLY A 188 -24.00 25.70 -7.45
C GLY A 188 -22.78 25.32 -6.59
N TYR A 189 -21.71 26.12 -6.67
CA TYR A 189 -20.54 25.94 -5.80
C TYR A 189 -20.88 26.12 -4.32
N ALA A 190 -21.64 27.16 -3.97
CA ALA A 190 -22.02 27.42 -2.57
C ALA A 190 -22.79 26.26 -1.95
N ARG A 191 -23.68 25.62 -2.72
CA ARG A 191 -24.43 24.44 -2.26
C ARG A 191 -23.59 23.16 -2.25
N ALA A 192 -22.74 22.95 -3.29
CA ALA A 192 -21.91 21.74 -3.38
C ALA A 192 -20.79 21.72 -2.33
N THR A 193 -20.24 22.88 -1.94
CA THR A 193 -19.06 22.97 -1.07
C THR A 193 -19.24 22.21 0.23
N TRP A 194 -20.32 22.45 0.95
CA TRP A 194 -20.56 21.78 2.24
C TRP A 194 -20.75 20.27 2.09
N THR A 195 -21.43 19.84 1.04
CA THR A 195 -21.62 18.40 0.76
C THR A 195 -20.27 17.72 0.46
N ILE A 196 -19.40 18.39 -0.31
CA ILE A 196 -18.06 17.86 -0.64
C ILE A 196 -17.18 17.80 0.61
N ILE A 197 -17.21 18.86 1.45
CA ILE A 197 -16.43 18.88 2.70
C ILE A 197 -16.91 17.77 3.65
N ASP A 198 -18.20 17.62 3.84
CA ASP A 198 -18.80 16.64 4.75
C ASP A 198 -18.46 15.19 4.32
N ALA A 199 -18.64 14.88 3.02
CA ALA A 199 -18.29 13.58 2.47
C ALA A 199 -16.79 13.26 2.62
N ASN A 200 -15.92 14.22 2.36
CA ASN A 200 -14.48 14.06 2.49
C ASN A 200 -14.00 14.01 3.95
N LEU A 201 -14.68 14.69 4.87
CA LEU A 201 -14.37 14.66 6.30
C LEU A 201 -14.51 13.25 6.87
N THR A 202 -15.59 12.56 6.52
CA THR A 202 -15.82 11.17 6.96
C THR A 202 -14.69 10.25 6.48
N THR A 203 -14.28 10.38 5.22
CA THR A 203 -13.17 9.60 4.65
C THR A 203 -11.83 10.01 5.29
N LEU A 204 -11.63 11.30 5.57
CA LEU A 204 -10.44 11.80 6.24
C LEU A 204 -10.27 11.21 7.64
N LEU A 205 -11.35 11.13 8.43
CA LEU A 205 -11.30 10.49 9.75
C LEU A 205 -10.83 9.04 9.66
N THR A 206 -11.37 8.29 8.70
CA THR A 206 -10.93 6.91 8.45
C THR A 206 -9.46 6.84 8.02
N ALA A 207 -9.02 7.72 7.12
CA ALA A 207 -7.64 7.79 6.66
C ALA A 207 -6.68 8.10 7.82
N LEU A 208 -7.03 9.04 8.72
CA LEU A 208 -6.23 9.37 9.89
C LEU A 208 -6.11 8.19 10.87
N ILE A 209 -7.19 7.43 11.09
CA ILE A 209 -7.12 6.19 11.89
C ILE A 209 -6.10 5.24 11.29
N LEU A 210 -6.09 5.05 9.96
CA LEU A 210 -5.11 4.20 9.29
C LEU A 210 -3.67 4.74 9.37
N VAL A 211 -3.48 6.05 9.42
CA VAL A 211 -2.15 6.67 9.62
C VAL A 211 -1.62 6.41 11.03
N PHE A 212 -2.46 6.56 12.06
CA PHE A 212 -2.04 6.45 13.45
C PHE A 212 -1.99 5.02 13.97
N MET A 213 -2.95 4.17 13.57
CA MET A 213 -3.08 2.79 14.03
C MET A 213 -2.57 1.76 13.03
N GLY A 214 -2.40 2.12 11.76
CA GLY A 214 -1.90 1.23 10.72
C GLY A 214 -0.38 1.02 10.81
N SER A 215 0.07 -0.13 10.36
CA SER A 215 1.49 -0.48 10.22
C SER A 215 1.84 -0.71 8.75
N GLY A 216 3.12 -0.55 8.39
CA GLY A 216 3.66 -0.86 7.07
C GLY A 216 2.81 -0.35 5.90
N PRO A 217 2.35 -1.26 5.02
CA PRO A 217 1.57 -0.90 3.82
C PRO A 217 0.24 -0.21 4.10
N ILE A 218 -0.43 -0.55 5.22
CA ILE A 218 -1.72 0.05 5.62
C ILE A 218 -1.53 1.52 5.99
N ARG A 219 -0.47 1.84 6.73
CA ARG A 219 -0.11 3.23 7.04
C ARG A 219 0.19 4.02 5.77
N GLY A 220 0.90 3.42 4.80
CA GLY A 220 1.16 4.03 3.50
C GLY A 220 -0.11 4.36 2.72
N PHE A 221 -1.11 3.48 2.75
CA PHE A 221 -2.44 3.74 2.21
C PHE A 221 -3.10 4.94 2.90
N GLY A 222 -3.12 4.98 4.23
CA GLY A 222 -3.70 6.08 5.01
C GLY A 222 -3.05 7.43 4.72
N VAL A 223 -1.70 7.48 4.62
CA VAL A 223 -0.95 8.71 4.28
C VAL A 223 -1.33 9.20 2.89
N THR A 224 -1.30 8.32 1.89
CA THR A 224 -1.65 8.67 0.49
C THR A 224 -3.09 9.17 0.40
N LEU A 225 -4.03 8.49 1.08
CA LEU A 225 -5.45 8.88 1.10
C LEU A 225 -5.64 10.23 1.79
N THR A 226 -4.98 10.48 2.92
CA THR A 226 -5.04 11.76 3.65
C THR A 226 -4.58 12.90 2.76
N ILE A 227 -3.40 12.79 2.14
CA ILE A 227 -2.89 13.80 1.20
C ILE A 227 -3.86 13.98 0.04
N GLY A 228 -4.36 12.87 -0.53
CA GLY A 228 -5.29 12.88 -1.64
C GLY A 228 -6.60 13.60 -1.33
N ILE A 229 -7.15 13.47 -0.13
CA ILE A 229 -8.36 14.17 0.28
C ILE A 229 -8.12 15.69 0.34
N PHE A 230 -7.04 16.14 0.98
CA PHE A 230 -6.73 17.56 1.06
C PHE A 230 -6.53 18.16 -0.33
N THR A 231 -5.77 17.49 -1.20
CA THR A 231 -5.53 17.96 -2.57
C THR A 231 -6.81 17.93 -3.41
N THR A 232 -7.67 16.94 -3.24
CA THR A 232 -8.95 16.82 -3.93
C THR A 232 -9.88 17.97 -3.57
N VAL A 233 -10.05 18.26 -2.28
CA VAL A 233 -10.88 19.38 -1.81
C VAL A 233 -10.33 20.71 -2.34
N PHE A 234 -9.03 20.93 -2.25
CA PHE A 234 -8.38 22.12 -2.80
C PHE A 234 -8.60 22.25 -4.30
N THR A 235 -8.32 21.19 -5.06
CA THR A 235 -8.41 21.22 -6.51
C THR A 235 -9.85 21.43 -7.00
N SER A 236 -10.82 20.72 -6.41
CA SER A 236 -12.22 20.81 -6.84
C SER A 236 -12.84 22.17 -6.46
N LEU A 237 -12.62 22.67 -5.24
CA LEU A 237 -13.28 23.90 -4.75
C LEU A 237 -12.56 25.19 -5.14
N ILE A 238 -11.25 25.14 -5.36
CA ILE A 238 -10.47 26.35 -5.66
C ILE A 238 -10.00 26.32 -7.12
N THR A 239 -9.25 25.31 -7.52
CA THR A 239 -8.63 25.28 -8.85
C THR A 239 -9.68 25.13 -9.95
N CYS A 240 -10.57 24.13 -9.85
CA CYS A 240 -11.61 23.90 -10.84
C CYS A 240 -12.62 25.05 -10.89
N ARG A 241 -12.91 25.68 -9.73
CA ARG A 241 -13.73 26.89 -9.68
C ARG A 241 -13.11 28.04 -10.46
N GLY A 242 -11.83 28.34 -10.22
CA GLY A 242 -11.12 29.38 -10.96
C GLY A 242 -11.09 29.13 -12.49
N LEU A 243 -10.89 27.87 -12.88
CA LEU A 243 -10.93 27.45 -14.29
C LEU A 243 -12.33 27.65 -14.91
N GLN A 244 -13.40 27.34 -14.18
CA GLN A 244 -14.78 27.53 -14.64
C GLN A 244 -15.14 29.01 -14.74
N GLU A 245 -14.77 29.84 -13.75
CA GLU A 245 -14.95 31.28 -13.77
C GLU A 245 -14.19 31.93 -14.95
N LEU A 246 -12.96 31.46 -15.23
CA LEU A 246 -12.18 31.90 -16.37
C LEU A 246 -12.83 31.47 -17.69
N ALA A 247 -13.32 30.23 -17.81
CA ALA A 247 -14.02 29.75 -18.98
C ALA A 247 -15.33 30.55 -19.25
N LEU A 248 -16.02 30.91 -18.18
CA LEU A 248 -17.21 31.75 -18.25
C LEU A 248 -16.88 33.17 -18.75
N SER A 249 -15.84 33.82 -18.20
CA SER A 249 -15.43 35.18 -18.59
C SER A 249 -14.97 35.26 -20.07
N ARG A 250 -14.46 34.16 -20.62
CA ARG A 250 -14.05 34.05 -22.02
C ARG A 250 -15.18 33.59 -22.97
N GLY A 251 -16.39 33.44 -22.48
CA GLY A 251 -17.56 33.03 -23.29
C GLY A 251 -17.55 31.56 -23.73
N VAL A 252 -16.57 30.76 -23.29
CA VAL A 252 -16.45 29.34 -23.65
C VAL A 252 -17.53 28.52 -22.96
N MET A 253 -18.06 28.99 -21.84
CA MET A 253 -18.97 28.25 -20.96
C MET A 253 -20.41 28.11 -21.50
N SER A 254 -20.71 28.66 -22.67
CA SER A 254 -22.03 28.46 -23.32
C SER A 254 -22.36 26.99 -23.60
N ARG A 255 -21.33 26.12 -23.62
CA ARG A 255 -21.43 24.69 -23.92
C ARG A 255 -20.92 23.77 -22.78
N VAL A 256 -20.56 24.33 -21.61
CA VAL A 256 -19.97 23.55 -20.49
C VAL A 256 -21.02 22.62 -19.83
N PHE A 257 -22.28 23.00 -19.88
CA PHE A 257 -23.37 22.17 -19.39
C PHE A 257 -23.73 21.15 -20.46
N GLY A 258 -23.31 19.90 -20.27
CA GLY A 258 -23.50 18.81 -21.21
C GLY A 258 -24.95 18.54 -21.61
N LEU A 259 -25.11 17.77 -22.68
CA LEU A 259 -26.43 17.28 -23.09
C LEU A 259 -27.06 16.49 -21.94
N PRO A 260 -28.33 16.76 -21.58
CA PRO A 260 -29.02 15.96 -20.60
C PRO A 260 -29.23 14.56 -21.17
N VAL A 261 -28.33 13.62 -20.85
CA VAL A 261 -28.49 12.21 -21.24
C VAL A 261 -29.71 11.61 -20.56
N PHE A 262 -29.98 12.05 -19.31
CA PHE A 262 -31.22 11.74 -18.63
C PHE A 262 -32.11 12.97 -18.61
N ARG A 263 -33.34 12.84 -19.12
CA ARG A 263 -34.35 13.88 -18.97
C ARG A 263 -34.58 14.14 -17.49
N PRO A 264 -34.66 15.42 -17.01
CA PRO A 264 -34.87 15.74 -15.59
C PRO A 264 -36.19 15.26 -15.02
N THR A 265 -36.99 14.56 -15.79
CA THR A 265 -38.37 14.11 -15.49
C THR A 265 -38.54 12.59 -15.35
N ILE A 266 -37.45 11.85 -15.03
CA ILE A 266 -37.62 10.45 -14.64
C ILE A 266 -38.08 10.45 -13.17
N ASP A 267 -39.41 10.45 -12.99
CA ASP A 267 -40.02 10.30 -11.67
C ASP A 267 -40.18 8.82 -11.34
N ILE A 268 -39.13 8.26 -10.74
CA ILE A 268 -39.16 6.88 -10.25
C ILE A 268 -39.66 6.91 -8.81
N PRO A 269 -40.83 6.30 -8.50
CA PRO A 269 -41.36 6.31 -7.15
C PRO A 269 -40.61 5.31 -6.25
N PHE A 270 -39.35 5.61 -5.89
CA PHE A 270 -38.48 4.76 -5.08
C PHE A 270 -39.13 4.37 -3.74
N LEU A 271 -39.88 5.28 -3.13
CA LEU A 271 -40.55 5.03 -1.86
C LEU A 271 -41.59 3.91 -1.95
N LYS A 272 -42.18 3.68 -3.12
CA LYS A 272 -43.16 2.59 -3.33
C LYS A 272 -42.50 1.22 -3.11
N TYR A 273 -41.22 1.09 -3.44
CA TYR A 273 -40.47 -0.17 -3.34
C TYR A 273 -39.62 -0.25 -2.04
N SER A 274 -39.70 0.73 -1.15
CA SER A 274 -38.87 0.80 0.06
C SER A 274 -38.99 -0.45 0.95
N ARG A 275 -40.20 -0.99 1.15
CA ARG A 275 -40.43 -2.20 1.96
C ARG A 275 -39.75 -3.42 1.35
N ILE A 276 -39.87 -3.61 0.02
CA ILE A 276 -39.26 -4.75 -0.70
C ILE A 276 -37.73 -4.62 -0.63
N ALA A 277 -37.19 -3.42 -0.87
CA ALA A 277 -35.77 -3.15 -0.77
C ALA A 277 -35.24 -3.41 0.65
N PHE A 278 -35.97 -2.97 1.69
CA PHE A 278 -35.63 -3.21 3.08
C PHE A 278 -35.57 -4.69 3.43
N ILE A 279 -36.61 -5.45 3.07
CA ILE A 279 -36.66 -6.90 3.30
C ILE A 279 -35.53 -7.60 2.52
N GLY A 280 -35.34 -7.24 1.26
CA GLY A 280 -34.24 -7.77 0.44
C GLY A 280 -32.86 -7.52 1.05
N ALA A 281 -32.61 -6.32 1.55
CA ALA A 281 -31.36 -5.99 2.24
C ALA A 281 -31.15 -6.87 3.49
N TRP A 282 -32.18 -7.04 4.31
CA TRP A 282 -32.10 -7.91 5.50
C TRP A 282 -31.85 -9.38 5.14
N VAL A 283 -32.49 -9.89 4.09
CA VAL A 283 -32.25 -11.26 3.60
C VAL A 283 -30.78 -11.44 3.21
N VAL A 284 -30.19 -10.48 2.46
CA VAL A 284 -28.77 -10.52 2.08
C VAL A 284 -27.86 -10.46 3.29
N ILE A 285 -28.15 -9.57 4.26
CA ILE A 285 -27.38 -9.44 5.49
C ILE A 285 -27.41 -10.75 6.31
N VAL A 286 -28.59 -11.28 6.59
CA VAL A 286 -28.74 -12.51 7.38
C VAL A 286 -28.07 -13.70 6.69
N PHE A 287 -28.26 -13.82 5.36
CA PHE A 287 -27.59 -14.86 4.58
C PHE A 287 -26.06 -14.71 4.60
N GLY A 288 -25.54 -13.48 4.43
CA GLY A 288 -24.11 -13.20 4.50
C GLY A 288 -23.51 -13.54 5.88
N PHE A 289 -24.19 -13.15 6.96
CA PHE A 289 -23.77 -13.53 8.31
C PHE A 289 -23.84 -15.05 8.53
N GLY A 290 -24.88 -15.72 8.00
CA GLY A 290 -24.99 -17.17 8.06
C GLY A 290 -23.80 -17.88 7.42
N LEU A 291 -23.38 -17.42 6.23
CA LEU A 291 -22.19 -17.94 5.54
C LEU A 291 -20.90 -17.65 6.31
N LEU A 292 -20.80 -16.46 6.94
CA LEU A 292 -19.63 -16.09 7.75
C LEU A 292 -19.51 -17.01 8.97
N PHE A 293 -20.63 -17.25 9.67
CA PHE A 293 -20.64 -18.18 10.80
C PHE A 293 -20.34 -19.62 10.39
N GLN A 294 -20.81 -20.05 9.21
CA GLN A 294 -20.51 -21.39 8.69
C GLN A 294 -19.01 -21.56 8.40
N LYS A 295 -18.36 -20.54 7.84
CA LYS A 295 -16.92 -20.56 7.58
C LYS A 295 -16.08 -20.43 8.85
N GLY A 296 -16.61 -19.82 9.90
CA GLY A 296 -15.91 -19.66 11.17
C GLY A 296 -14.52 -19.02 11.01
N LYS A 297 -13.49 -19.67 11.57
CA LYS A 297 -12.11 -19.21 11.49
C LYS A 297 -11.56 -19.14 10.05
N ASP A 298 -12.08 -19.95 9.14
CA ASP A 298 -11.61 -19.98 7.73
C ASP A 298 -12.07 -18.77 6.91
N ALA A 299 -12.93 -17.93 7.46
CA ALA A 299 -13.27 -16.63 6.88
C ALA A 299 -12.15 -15.59 7.02
N PHE A 300 -11.22 -15.79 7.94
CA PHE A 300 -10.11 -14.88 8.20
C PHE A 300 -8.87 -15.26 7.40
N GLY A 301 -8.23 -14.27 6.78
CA GLY A 301 -6.95 -14.47 6.13
C GLY A 301 -5.82 -14.67 7.14
N LYS A 302 -4.65 -15.08 6.64
CA LYS A 302 -3.46 -15.33 7.45
C LYS A 302 -2.98 -14.13 8.27
N ASP A 303 -3.26 -12.91 7.83
CA ASP A 303 -2.91 -11.70 8.59
C ASP A 303 -3.58 -11.64 9.96
N PHE A 304 -4.66 -12.41 10.14
CA PHE A 304 -5.38 -12.58 11.40
C PHE A 304 -5.14 -13.93 12.08
N LYS A 305 -4.79 -14.98 11.31
CA LYS A 305 -4.54 -16.32 11.85
C LYS A 305 -3.08 -16.52 12.24
N GLY A 306 -2.16 -15.74 11.66
CA GLY A 306 -0.73 -16.01 11.67
C GLY A 306 -0.36 -17.11 10.66
N GLY A 307 0.93 -17.38 10.52
CA GLY A 307 1.44 -18.44 9.64
C GLY A 307 2.27 -17.92 8.47
N GLU A 308 2.84 -18.86 7.72
CA GLU A 308 3.65 -18.57 6.55
C GLU A 308 2.89 -18.86 5.27
N SER A 309 3.15 -18.10 4.21
CA SER A 309 2.65 -18.40 2.88
C SER A 309 3.73 -18.32 1.82
N ALA A 310 3.78 -19.32 0.96
CA ALA A 310 4.62 -19.34 -0.20
C ALA A 310 3.78 -19.28 -1.48
N LEU A 311 4.17 -18.41 -2.42
CA LEU A 311 3.61 -18.37 -3.78
C LEU A 311 4.63 -19.04 -4.70
N VAL A 312 4.22 -20.14 -5.33
CA VAL A 312 5.08 -20.91 -6.25
C VAL A 312 4.49 -20.80 -7.66
N ALA A 313 5.31 -20.40 -8.62
CA ALA A 313 4.90 -20.42 -10.01
C ALA A 313 4.73 -21.86 -10.51
N VAL A 314 3.63 -22.14 -11.19
CA VAL A 314 3.38 -23.46 -11.78
C VAL A 314 3.91 -23.45 -13.21
N ALA A 315 4.68 -24.48 -13.57
CA ALA A 315 5.19 -24.60 -14.94
C ALA A 315 4.01 -24.65 -15.95
N PRO A 316 4.14 -24.00 -17.11
CA PRO A 316 3.09 -23.99 -18.12
C PRO A 316 2.62 -25.39 -18.48
N GLY A 317 1.31 -25.64 -18.40
CA GLY A 317 0.72 -26.96 -18.73
C GLY A 317 0.82 -28.03 -17.64
N ALA A 318 1.44 -27.76 -16.49
CA ALA A 318 1.48 -28.72 -15.40
C ALA A 318 0.11 -28.81 -14.69
N LYS A 319 -0.43 -30.03 -14.57
CA LYS A 319 -1.59 -30.29 -13.71
C LYS A 319 -1.12 -30.39 -12.26
N VAL A 320 -1.50 -29.40 -11.45
CA VAL A 320 -1.18 -29.40 -10.03
C VAL A 320 -2.20 -30.25 -9.27
N ASP A 321 -1.74 -31.34 -8.68
CA ASP A 321 -2.52 -32.09 -7.70
C ASP A 321 -2.31 -31.47 -6.31
N THR A 322 -3.23 -30.60 -5.92
CA THR A 322 -3.20 -29.91 -4.61
C THR A 322 -3.19 -30.90 -3.45
N GLY A 323 -3.90 -32.02 -3.57
CA GLY A 323 -3.88 -33.06 -2.54
C GLY A 323 -2.53 -33.76 -2.36
N ARG A 324 -1.74 -33.86 -3.41
CA ARG A 324 -0.38 -34.39 -3.32
C ARG A 324 0.57 -33.40 -2.63
N VAL A 325 0.40 -32.10 -2.90
CA VAL A 325 1.20 -31.05 -2.26
C VAL A 325 0.88 -30.98 -0.75
N VAL A 326 -0.39 -31.08 -0.35
CA VAL A 326 -0.80 -31.14 1.06
C VAL A 326 -0.15 -32.32 1.76
N ARG A 327 -0.25 -33.52 1.21
CA ARG A 327 0.39 -34.73 1.81
C ARG A 327 1.90 -34.65 1.91
N LEU A 328 2.57 -33.98 0.96
CA LEU A 328 4.01 -33.74 1.04
C LEU A 328 4.35 -32.74 2.16
N ALA A 329 3.55 -31.67 2.32
CA ALA A 329 3.74 -30.71 3.39
C ALA A 329 3.52 -31.32 4.77
N GLU A 330 2.46 -32.14 4.93
CA GLU A 330 2.23 -32.92 6.17
C GLU A 330 3.39 -33.85 6.49
N GLY A 331 3.96 -34.53 5.46
CA GLY A 331 5.13 -35.40 5.60
C GLY A 331 6.42 -34.67 6.00
N LEU A 332 6.49 -33.33 5.77
CA LEU A 332 7.57 -32.45 6.17
C LEU A 332 7.35 -31.84 7.57
N GLY A 333 6.28 -32.20 8.26
CA GLY A 333 5.96 -31.70 9.61
C GLY A 333 5.31 -30.32 9.60
N LEU A 334 4.63 -29.94 8.50
CA LEU A 334 3.84 -28.74 8.36
C LEU A 334 2.34 -29.12 8.46
N PRO A 335 1.77 -29.24 9.67
CA PRO A 335 0.34 -29.52 9.83
C PRO A 335 -0.48 -28.34 9.34
N ASP A 336 -1.75 -28.57 9.04
CA ASP A 336 -2.72 -27.56 8.64
C ASP A 336 -2.32 -26.73 7.40
N THR A 337 -1.64 -27.38 6.44
CA THR A 337 -1.26 -26.75 5.18
C THR A 337 -2.45 -26.67 4.22
N THR A 338 -2.81 -25.46 3.85
CA THR A 338 -3.80 -25.19 2.81
C THR A 338 -3.13 -24.87 1.48
N VAL A 339 -3.52 -25.57 0.44
CA VAL A 339 -2.98 -25.37 -0.92
C VAL A 339 -4.10 -24.91 -1.85
N SER A 340 -3.91 -23.74 -2.45
CA SER A 340 -4.86 -23.17 -3.41
C SER A 340 -4.18 -22.79 -4.72
N VAL A 341 -4.86 -23.07 -5.83
CA VAL A 341 -4.41 -22.60 -7.16
C VAL A 341 -5.05 -21.24 -7.41
N GLN A 342 -4.23 -20.22 -7.58
CA GLN A 342 -4.67 -18.88 -7.94
C GLN A 342 -4.53 -18.70 -9.45
N ILE A 343 -5.66 -18.45 -10.11
CA ILE A 343 -5.69 -18.09 -11.53
C ILE A 343 -5.88 -16.59 -11.61
N PRO A 344 -4.94 -15.82 -12.19
CA PRO A 344 -5.08 -14.37 -12.30
C PRO A 344 -6.30 -14.00 -13.15
N VAL A 345 -7.12 -13.08 -12.65
CA VAL A 345 -8.25 -12.48 -13.41
C VAL A 345 -7.65 -11.57 -14.47
N GLY A 346 -7.64 -12.01 -15.72
CA GLY A 346 -7.06 -11.26 -16.85
C GLY A 346 -6.03 -12.03 -17.65
N GLY A 347 -5.85 -13.31 -17.36
CA GLY A 347 -4.93 -14.19 -18.09
C GLY A 347 -3.49 -14.05 -17.56
N GLY A 348 -2.94 -15.14 -17.12
CA GLY A 348 -1.58 -15.27 -16.60
C GLY A 348 -1.35 -16.70 -16.18
N GLU A 349 -0.11 -17.06 -15.91
CA GLU A 349 0.22 -18.41 -15.45
C GLU A 349 -0.39 -18.64 -14.05
N PRO A 350 -0.97 -19.82 -13.82
CA PRO A 350 -1.51 -20.17 -12.50
C PRO A 350 -0.36 -20.21 -11.47
N THR A 351 -0.63 -19.68 -10.31
CA THR A 351 0.28 -19.76 -9.16
C THR A 351 -0.30 -20.65 -8.09
N LEU A 352 0.55 -21.43 -7.44
CA LEU A 352 0.20 -22.26 -6.30
C LEU A 352 0.47 -21.46 -5.03
N ARG A 353 -0.54 -21.25 -4.23
CA ARG A 353 -0.40 -20.64 -2.92
C ARG A 353 -0.47 -21.73 -1.87
N ILE A 354 0.63 -21.88 -1.14
CA ILE A 354 0.79 -22.82 -0.04
C ILE A 354 0.76 -21.99 1.25
N GLU A 355 -0.17 -22.28 2.14
CA GLU A 355 -0.30 -21.61 3.43
C GLU A 355 -0.18 -22.64 4.54
N THR A 356 0.62 -22.35 5.55
CA THR A 356 0.77 -23.20 6.74
C THR A 356 0.51 -22.36 7.98
N GLU A 357 -0.25 -22.88 8.92
CA GLU A 357 -0.43 -22.26 10.23
C GLU A 357 0.79 -22.65 11.11
N LEU A 358 1.45 -21.66 11.71
CA LEU A 358 2.46 -21.91 12.73
C LEU A 358 1.72 -22.20 14.04
N THR A 359 1.83 -23.42 14.54
CA THR A 359 1.34 -23.82 15.88
C THR A 359 2.17 -23.21 16.99
#